data_3b8082a88a7421133404d87575d3e51f
#
_entry.id   3b8082a88a7421133404d87575d3e51f
#
_cell.length_a   1.000
_cell.length_b   1.000
_cell.length_c   1.000
_cell.angle_alpha   90.00
_cell.angle_beta   90.00
_cell.angle_gamma   90.00
#
_symmetry.space_group_name_H-M   'P 1'
#
loop_
_entity.id
_entity.type
_entity.pdbx_description
1 polymer ?
#
loop_
_entity_poly.entity_id
_entity_poly.type
_entity_poly.pdbx_seq_one_letter_code
_entity_poly.pdbx_strand_id
1 'polypeptide(L)'
;MSFPTVAWDDVPRITGAQMQQLIMLATGKYGLDSRLLVEHTARNLVHLCQMLAPEGTVLVVAGRGNNGSGGLAAARLLAARGRRVWVVPTHEAENYSGTPKEQLEHLRHFETVKVRTSLPKMKFSVVIDAAIGTNLEGPPRGRTLDVITVLNQLATQASCVIALDVPTGLQADDGELPGDVVHATATLAVGLPKIGAVPGGDVGRLFVGDLGLPDGLYEAMGLKPPKLPAFVTEVTA
;
A
#
# COMPACT_ATOMS: atom_id res chain seq x y z
N MET A 1 -20.14 1.85 -9.49
CA MET A 1 -20.35 1.24 -8.16
C MET A 1 -19.57 2.05 -7.13
N SER A 2 -20.16 2.34 -5.96
CA SER A 2 -19.50 3.04 -4.85
C SER A 2 -18.98 2.01 -3.84
N PHE A 3 -17.92 2.37 -3.13
CA PHE A 3 -17.48 1.59 -1.97
C PHE A 3 -18.46 1.80 -0.80
N PRO A 4 -18.67 0.79 0.06
CA PRO A 4 -19.29 1.02 1.35
C PRO A 4 -18.39 1.93 2.20
N THR A 5 -19.01 2.73 3.04
CA THR A 5 -18.34 3.79 3.82
C THR A 5 -18.42 3.54 5.32
N VAL A 6 -17.47 4.10 6.05
CA VAL A 6 -17.45 4.22 7.51
C VAL A 6 -16.91 5.60 7.87
N ALA A 7 -17.43 6.23 8.95
CA ALA A 7 -16.91 7.51 9.38
C ALA A 7 -15.52 7.37 10.02
N TRP A 8 -14.67 8.38 9.86
CA TRP A 8 -13.32 8.43 10.44
C TRP A 8 -13.30 8.17 11.94
N ASP A 9 -14.29 8.70 12.67
CA ASP A 9 -14.35 8.53 14.11
C ASP A 9 -14.84 7.15 14.56
N ASP A 10 -15.43 6.37 13.66
CA ASP A 10 -15.94 5.02 13.96
C ASP A 10 -14.89 3.93 13.72
N VAL A 11 -13.73 4.27 13.12
CA VAL A 11 -12.65 3.32 12.86
C VAL A 11 -11.50 3.54 13.84
N PRO A 12 -11.03 2.50 14.55
CA PRO A 12 -9.83 2.62 15.38
C PRO A 12 -8.61 2.94 14.51
N ARG A 13 -7.73 3.77 15.04
CA ARG A 13 -6.49 4.22 14.39
C ARG A 13 -5.30 3.80 15.21
N ILE A 14 -4.18 3.53 14.55
CA ILE A 14 -2.98 3.02 15.21
C ILE A 14 -1.72 3.75 14.72
N THR A 15 -0.67 3.71 15.54
CA THR A 15 0.68 4.10 15.14
C THR A 15 1.36 3.03 14.30
N GLY A 16 2.46 3.39 13.63
CA GLY A 16 3.31 2.42 12.94
C GLY A 16 3.83 1.34 13.87
N ALA A 17 4.24 1.70 15.09
CA ALA A 17 4.69 0.73 16.10
C ALA A 17 3.57 -0.23 16.53
N GLN A 18 2.36 0.28 16.75
CA GLN A 18 1.20 -0.56 17.06
C GLN A 18 0.84 -1.49 15.89
N MET A 19 0.97 -1.05 14.63
CA MET A 19 0.76 -1.93 13.49
C MET A 19 1.78 -3.06 13.44
N GLN A 20 3.06 -2.79 13.72
CA GLN A 20 4.07 -3.84 13.83
C GLN A 20 3.72 -4.84 14.96
N GLN A 21 3.29 -4.35 16.12
CA GLN A 21 2.84 -5.20 17.22
C GLN A 21 1.64 -6.06 16.82
N LEU A 22 0.66 -5.49 16.11
CA LEU A 22 -0.51 -6.21 15.59
C LEU A 22 -0.08 -7.39 14.70
N ILE A 23 0.84 -7.15 13.74
CA ILE A 23 1.37 -8.19 12.86
C ILE A 23 2.16 -9.25 13.63
N MET A 24 2.97 -8.85 14.62
CA MET A 24 3.70 -9.80 15.47
C MET A 24 2.76 -10.69 16.28
N LEU A 25 1.68 -10.15 16.83
CA LEU A 25 0.66 -10.94 17.51
C LEU A 25 -0.06 -11.87 16.55
N ALA A 26 -0.46 -11.37 15.37
CA ALA A 26 -1.12 -12.15 14.35
C ALA A 26 -0.28 -13.37 13.93
N THR A 27 0.99 -13.16 13.67
CA THR A 27 1.89 -14.24 13.19
C THR A 27 2.39 -15.13 14.33
N GLY A 28 2.77 -14.58 15.47
CA GLY A 28 3.35 -15.33 16.58
C GLY A 28 2.32 -16.04 17.46
N LYS A 29 1.34 -15.30 17.97
CA LYS A 29 0.35 -15.86 18.92
C LYS A 29 -0.82 -16.55 18.22
N TYR A 30 -1.30 -15.94 17.11
CA TYR A 30 -2.48 -16.47 16.38
C TYR A 30 -2.10 -17.38 15.20
N GLY A 31 -0.81 -17.53 14.90
CA GLY A 31 -0.29 -18.47 13.89
C GLY A 31 -0.67 -18.12 12.44
N LEU A 32 -1.06 -16.87 12.16
CA LEU A 32 -1.35 -16.43 10.80
C LEU A 32 -0.05 -16.28 10.00
N ASP A 33 0.04 -16.91 8.83
CA ASP A 33 1.22 -16.76 7.97
C ASP A 33 1.30 -15.32 7.43
N SER A 34 2.49 -14.73 7.52
CA SER A 34 2.73 -13.37 6.98
C SER A 34 2.43 -13.27 5.48
N ARG A 35 2.62 -14.34 4.73
CA ARG A 35 2.25 -14.44 3.31
C ARG A 35 0.75 -14.29 3.09
N LEU A 36 -0.07 -14.82 4.02
CA LEU A 36 -1.53 -14.67 3.98
C LEU A 36 -1.90 -13.19 4.12
N LEU A 37 -1.27 -12.47 5.05
CA LEU A 37 -1.50 -11.03 5.24
C LEU A 37 -1.10 -10.21 4.01
N VAL A 38 0.00 -10.57 3.37
CA VAL A 38 0.44 -9.97 2.10
C VAL A 38 -0.57 -10.23 0.97
N GLU A 39 -1.11 -11.44 0.88
CA GLU A 39 -2.14 -11.77 -0.13
C GLU A 39 -3.45 -11.02 0.12
N HIS A 40 -3.90 -10.86 1.37
CA HIS A 40 -5.08 -10.06 1.69
C HIS A 40 -4.85 -8.59 1.31
N THR A 41 -3.70 -8.02 1.69
CA THR A 41 -3.30 -6.66 1.30
C THR A 41 -3.33 -6.50 -0.22
N ALA A 42 -2.73 -7.43 -0.96
CA ALA A 42 -2.67 -7.38 -2.40
C ALA A 42 -4.04 -7.50 -3.07
N ARG A 43 -4.93 -8.38 -2.57
CA ARG A 43 -6.31 -8.52 -3.06
C ARG A 43 -7.11 -7.25 -2.86
N ASN A 44 -6.99 -6.62 -1.69
CA ASN A 44 -7.64 -5.34 -1.39
C ASN A 44 -7.12 -4.23 -2.31
N LEU A 45 -5.80 -4.15 -2.52
CA LEU A 45 -5.19 -3.18 -3.41
C LEU A 45 -5.62 -3.36 -4.87
N VAL A 46 -5.69 -4.61 -5.35
CA VAL A 46 -6.19 -4.94 -6.69
C VAL A 46 -7.66 -4.57 -6.83
N HIS A 47 -8.48 -4.86 -5.83
CA HIS A 47 -9.90 -4.47 -5.85
C HIS A 47 -10.05 -2.95 -5.94
N LEU A 48 -9.33 -2.19 -5.10
CA LEU A 48 -9.32 -0.73 -5.14
C LEU A 48 -8.87 -0.22 -6.52
N CYS A 49 -7.77 -0.75 -7.05
CA CYS A 49 -7.24 -0.40 -8.36
C CYS A 49 -8.26 -0.64 -9.49
N GLN A 50 -8.94 -1.79 -9.48
CA GLN A 50 -9.94 -2.14 -10.49
C GLN A 50 -11.18 -1.25 -10.41
N MET A 51 -11.58 -0.84 -9.21
CA MET A 51 -12.73 0.05 -9.01
C MET A 51 -12.44 1.50 -9.43
N LEU A 52 -11.23 2.00 -9.14
CA LEU A 52 -10.86 3.38 -9.46
C LEU A 52 -10.42 3.56 -10.91
N ALA A 53 -9.74 2.56 -11.49
CA ALA A 53 -9.24 2.58 -12.86
C ALA A 53 -9.22 1.16 -13.44
N PRO A 54 -10.34 0.68 -14.01
CA PRO A 54 -10.50 -0.71 -14.45
C PRO A 54 -9.58 -1.11 -15.60
N GLU A 55 -9.10 -0.14 -16.39
CA GLU A 55 -8.34 -0.40 -17.60
C GLU A 55 -6.98 0.31 -17.62
N GLY A 56 -6.15 -0.05 -18.59
CA GLY A 56 -4.86 0.58 -18.90
C GLY A 56 -3.67 -0.06 -18.17
N THR A 57 -2.51 0.57 -18.33
CA THR A 57 -1.23 0.08 -17.79
C THR A 57 -1.03 0.57 -16.36
N VAL A 58 -0.55 -0.31 -15.51
CA VAL A 58 -0.26 -0.02 -14.09
C VAL A 58 1.24 0.07 -13.88
N LEU A 59 1.69 1.08 -13.13
CA LEU A 59 3.02 1.14 -12.56
C LEU A 59 2.94 0.80 -11.07
N VAL A 60 3.83 -0.05 -10.60
CA VAL A 60 4.03 -0.34 -9.17
C VAL A 60 5.46 0.03 -8.80
N VAL A 61 5.63 0.95 -7.87
CA VAL A 61 6.93 1.23 -7.26
C VAL A 61 6.96 0.56 -5.90
N ALA A 62 7.87 -0.40 -5.73
CA ALA A 62 7.85 -1.30 -4.57
C ALA A 62 9.17 -1.26 -3.79
N GLY A 63 9.06 -1.05 -2.48
CA GLY A 63 10.14 -1.15 -1.52
C GLY A 63 10.53 -2.60 -1.21
N ARG A 64 11.55 -2.77 -0.38
CA ARG A 64 12.06 -4.09 0.05
C ARG A 64 11.44 -4.61 1.36
N GLY A 65 10.46 -3.89 1.92
CA GLY A 65 9.77 -4.24 3.15
C GLY A 65 8.37 -4.84 2.90
N ASN A 66 7.58 -4.94 3.96
CA ASN A 66 6.22 -5.50 3.92
C ASN A 66 5.30 -4.71 2.97
N ASN A 67 5.43 -3.37 2.96
CA ASN A 67 4.67 -2.52 2.03
C ASN A 67 4.96 -2.90 0.57
N GLY A 68 6.24 -3.00 0.22
CA GLY A 68 6.67 -3.46 -1.10
C GLY A 68 6.19 -4.87 -1.42
N SER A 69 6.15 -5.79 -0.44
CA SER A 69 5.58 -7.14 -0.65
C SER A 69 4.14 -7.09 -1.10
N GLY A 70 3.31 -6.24 -0.46
CA GLY A 70 1.92 -6.02 -0.84
C GLY A 70 1.79 -5.48 -2.27
N GLY A 71 2.62 -4.48 -2.62
CA GLY A 71 2.67 -3.92 -3.98
C GLY A 71 3.09 -4.94 -5.04
N LEU A 72 4.14 -5.73 -4.78
CA LEU A 72 4.63 -6.78 -5.69
C LEU A 72 3.60 -7.91 -5.87
N ALA A 73 2.95 -8.33 -4.79
CA ALA A 73 1.86 -9.31 -4.87
C ALA A 73 0.65 -8.76 -5.65
N ALA A 74 0.31 -7.48 -5.47
CA ALA A 74 -0.73 -6.82 -6.26
C ALA A 74 -0.35 -6.75 -7.75
N ALA A 75 0.92 -6.46 -8.09
CA ALA A 75 1.41 -6.50 -9.46
C ALA A 75 1.19 -7.88 -10.10
N ARG A 76 1.52 -8.96 -9.38
CA ARG A 76 1.27 -10.34 -9.80
C ARG A 76 -0.21 -10.61 -10.02
N LEU A 77 -1.07 -10.21 -9.09
CA LEU A 77 -2.52 -10.44 -9.19
C LEU A 77 -3.17 -9.62 -10.32
N LEU A 78 -2.70 -8.39 -10.58
CA LEU A 78 -3.13 -7.58 -11.72
C LEU A 78 -2.73 -8.23 -13.05
N ALA A 79 -1.49 -8.72 -13.14
CA ALA A 79 -1.00 -9.43 -14.32
C ALA A 79 -1.79 -10.72 -14.59
N ALA A 80 -2.12 -11.49 -13.54
CA ALA A 80 -2.97 -12.68 -13.65
C ALA A 80 -4.39 -12.37 -14.17
N ARG A 81 -4.83 -11.09 -14.09
CA ARG A 81 -6.08 -10.58 -14.66
C ARG A 81 -5.90 -9.90 -16.02
N GLY A 82 -4.77 -10.12 -16.67
CA GLY A 82 -4.48 -9.60 -18.00
C GLY A 82 -4.05 -8.13 -18.06
N ARG A 83 -3.82 -7.45 -16.90
CA ARG A 83 -3.30 -6.08 -16.90
C ARG A 83 -1.83 -6.05 -17.30
N ARG A 84 -1.43 -5.06 -18.08
CA ARG A 84 -0.01 -4.75 -18.30
C ARG A 84 0.53 -4.03 -17.10
N VAL A 85 1.57 -4.58 -16.46
CA VAL A 85 2.14 -4.04 -15.23
C VAL A 85 3.62 -3.75 -15.43
N TRP A 86 4.03 -2.55 -15.04
CA TRP A 86 5.43 -2.19 -14.87
C TRP A 86 5.74 -2.18 -13.39
N VAL A 87 6.88 -2.73 -13.03
CA VAL A 87 7.36 -2.78 -11.65
C VAL A 87 8.72 -2.13 -11.59
N VAL A 88 8.88 -1.17 -10.69
CA VAL A 88 10.15 -0.53 -10.38
C VAL A 88 10.49 -0.78 -8.91
N PRO A 89 11.38 -1.73 -8.64
CA PRO A 89 11.94 -1.92 -7.30
C PRO A 89 12.73 -0.69 -6.88
N THR A 90 12.58 -0.27 -5.62
CA THR A 90 13.34 0.88 -5.10
C THR A 90 14.81 0.58 -4.83
N HIS A 91 15.20 -0.68 -4.83
CA HIS A 91 16.57 -1.16 -4.63
C HIS A 91 16.91 -2.23 -5.66
N GLU A 92 18.20 -2.55 -5.80
CA GLU A 92 18.64 -3.67 -6.64
C GLU A 92 18.10 -5.01 -6.09
N ALA A 93 17.89 -5.99 -6.96
CA ALA A 93 17.24 -7.26 -6.63
C ALA A 93 17.93 -8.02 -5.49
N GLU A 94 19.24 -7.90 -5.38
CA GLU A 94 20.07 -8.54 -4.36
C GLU A 94 19.79 -8.01 -2.94
N ASN A 95 19.22 -6.81 -2.84
CA ASN A 95 18.86 -6.18 -1.58
C ASN A 95 17.46 -6.58 -1.08
N TYR A 96 16.75 -7.42 -1.84
CA TYR A 96 15.48 -8.00 -1.42
C TYR A 96 15.71 -9.35 -0.75
N SER A 97 15.00 -9.59 0.35
CA SER A 97 15.04 -10.86 1.10
C SER A 97 13.63 -11.25 1.56
N GLY A 98 13.42 -12.51 1.93
CA GLY A 98 12.13 -13.02 2.40
C GLY A 98 10.99 -12.79 1.42
N THR A 99 9.80 -12.45 1.92
CA THR A 99 8.59 -12.32 1.12
C THR A 99 8.68 -11.33 -0.05
N PRO A 100 9.27 -10.11 0.08
CA PRO A 100 9.38 -9.22 -1.08
C PRO A 100 10.29 -9.80 -2.18
N LYS A 101 11.33 -10.54 -1.84
CA LYS A 101 12.16 -11.25 -2.83
C LYS A 101 11.35 -12.33 -3.55
N GLU A 102 10.63 -13.17 -2.80
CA GLU A 102 9.78 -14.22 -3.37
C GLU A 102 8.74 -13.63 -4.35
N GLN A 103 8.05 -12.54 -3.95
CA GLN A 103 7.08 -11.87 -4.82
C GLN A 103 7.74 -11.30 -6.09
N LEU A 104 8.92 -10.70 -5.98
CA LEU A 104 9.66 -10.17 -7.13
C LEU A 104 10.06 -11.29 -8.10
N GLU A 105 10.47 -12.44 -7.58
CA GLU A 105 10.80 -13.63 -8.38
C GLU A 105 9.59 -14.21 -9.09
N HIS A 106 8.43 -14.26 -8.43
CA HIS A 106 7.18 -14.73 -9.04
C HIS A 106 6.77 -13.92 -10.28
N LEU A 107 7.10 -12.63 -10.34
CA LEU A 107 6.76 -11.78 -11.49
C LEU A 107 7.40 -12.21 -12.79
N ARG A 108 8.50 -12.97 -12.76
CA ARG A 108 9.19 -13.50 -13.94
C ARG A 108 8.34 -14.47 -14.77
N HIS A 109 7.29 -15.02 -14.16
CA HIS A 109 6.38 -15.96 -14.83
C HIS A 109 5.23 -15.27 -15.59
N PHE A 110 5.18 -13.92 -15.59
CA PHE A 110 4.11 -13.16 -16.22
C PHE A 110 4.64 -12.33 -17.38
N GLU A 111 4.30 -12.68 -18.62
CA GLU A 111 4.71 -11.96 -19.84
C GLU A 111 4.22 -10.50 -19.87
N THR A 112 3.09 -10.22 -19.20
CA THR A 112 2.49 -8.89 -19.09
C THR A 112 3.19 -8.00 -18.08
N VAL A 113 4.18 -8.51 -17.33
CA VAL A 113 4.95 -7.77 -16.34
C VAL A 113 6.32 -7.35 -16.92
N LYS A 114 6.68 -6.09 -16.69
CA LYS A 114 8.00 -5.56 -16.99
C LYS A 114 8.66 -5.01 -15.74
N VAL A 115 9.64 -5.71 -15.21
CA VAL A 115 10.48 -5.21 -14.12
C VAL A 115 11.61 -4.35 -14.70
N ARG A 116 11.79 -3.15 -14.15
CA ARG A 116 12.81 -2.17 -14.58
C ARG A 116 13.50 -1.55 -13.37
N THR A 117 14.77 -1.20 -13.53
CA THR A 117 15.57 -0.51 -12.50
C THR A 117 15.38 1.01 -12.52
N SER A 118 14.82 1.54 -13.60
CA SER A 118 14.54 2.96 -13.77
C SER A 118 13.06 3.20 -14.10
N LEU A 119 12.55 4.34 -13.67
CA LEU A 119 11.17 4.76 -13.95
C LEU A 119 11.01 5.05 -15.45
N PRO A 120 10.04 4.43 -16.11
CA PRO A 120 9.84 4.57 -17.54
C PRO A 120 9.18 5.91 -17.89
N LYS A 121 9.63 6.53 -18.99
CA LYS A 121 9.04 7.74 -19.55
C LYS A 121 7.82 7.41 -20.41
N MET A 122 6.72 7.03 -19.78
CA MET A 122 5.44 6.76 -20.46
C MET A 122 4.27 7.05 -19.53
N LYS A 123 3.07 7.15 -20.10
CA LYS A 123 1.84 7.37 -19.33
C LYS A 123 1.35 6.05 -18.73
N PHE A 124 0.89 6.12 -17.49
CA PHE A 124 0.23 5.03 -16.79
C PHE A 124 -1.20 5.44 -16.44
N SER A 125 -2.13 4.51 -16.47
CA SER A 125 -3.49 4.75 -15.97
C SER A 125 -3.51 4.76 -14.45
N VAL A 126 -2.71 3.89 -13.83
CA VAL A 126 -2.58 3.82 -12.37
C VAL A 126 -1.11 3.79 -12.00
N VAL A 127 -0.78 4.55 -10.98
CA VAL A 127 0.51 4.50 -10.30
C VAL A 127 0.26 4.00 -8.87
N ILE A 128 0.93 2.93 -8.48
CA ILE A 128 0.86 2.38 -7.12
C ILE A 128 2.17 2.72 -6.40
N ASP A 129 2.05 3.51 -5.35
CA ASP A 129 3.11 3.79 -4.40
C ASP A 129 3.10 2.72 -3.30
N ALA A 130 4.02 1.79 -3.37
CA ALA A 130 4.32 0.81 -2.34
C ALA A 130 5.80 0.86 -1.92
N ALA A 131 6.40 2.07 -2.01
CA ALA A 131 7.82 2.25 -1.75
C ALA A 131 8.13 2.20 -0.24
N ILE A 132 7.48 3.03 0.56
CA ILE A 132 7.64 3.06 2.02
C ILE A 132 6.26 3.22 2.66
N GLY A 133 5.97 2.36 3.66
CA GLY A 133 4.80 2.52 4.53
C GLY A 133 5.19 3.27 5.81
N THR A 134 4.87 2.69 6.98
CA THR A 134 5.06 3.32 8.30
C THR A 134 6.52 3.49 8.75
N ASN A 135 7.50 3.01 8.00
CA ASN A 135 8.92 2.99 8.43
C ASN A 135 9.74 4.16 7.86
N LEU A 136 9.11 5.32 7.62
CA LEU A 136 9.86 6.51 7.24
C LEU A 136 10.48 7.15 8.49
N GLU A 137 11.80 7.30 8.48
CA GLU A 137 12.55 7.99 9.54
C GLU A 137 13.10 9.32 9.01
N GLY A 138 12.51 10.43 9.45
CA GLY A 138 12.91 11.80 9.08
C GLY A 138 12.64 12.14 7.60
N PRO A 139 13.27 13.22 7.08
CA PRO A 139 13.04 13.68 5.71
C PRO A 139 13.45 12.63 4.67
N PRO A 140 12.65 12.45 3.59
CA PRO A 140 13.03 11.60 2.46
C PRO A 140 14.37 12.04 1.87
N ARG A 141 15.26 11.09 1.60
CA ARG A 141 16.62 11.35 1.07
C ARG A 141 16.99 10.33 0.00
N GLY A 142 17.94 10.72 -0.87
CA GLY A 142 18.49 9.83 -1.89
C GLY A 142 17.40 9.17 -2.71
N ARG A 143 17.44 7.85 -2.85
CA ARG A 143 16.51 7.08 -3.68
C ARG A 143 15.03 7.32 -3.32
N THR A 144 14.71 7.52 -2.05
CA THR A 144 13.32 7.80 -1.63
C THR A 144 12.82 9.13 -2.20
N LEU A 145 13.65 10.16 -2.12
CA LEU A 145 13.33 11.47 -2.70
C LEU A 145 13.18 11.39 -4.22
N ASP A 146 14.09 10.68 -4.90
CA ASP A 146 14.00 10.46 -6.36
C ASP A 146 12.68 9.77 -6.73
N VAL A 147 12.27 8.75 -5.95
CA VAL A 147 11.01 8.03 -6.14
C VAL A 147 9.83 8.98 -5.99
N ILE A 148 9.75 9.76 -4.93
CA ILE A 148 8.65 10.73 -4.69
C ILE A 148 8.57 11.73 -5.85
N THR A 149 9.70 12.32 -6.23
CA THR A 149 9.76 13.31 -7.32
C THR A 149 9.18 12.74 -8.61
N VAL A 150 9.59 11.52 -8.98
CA VAL A 150 9.12 10.92 -10.23
C VAL A 150 7.67 10.44 -10.13
N LEU A 151 7.24 9.90 -8.97
CA LEU A 151 5.84 9.53 -8.76
C LEU A 151 4.93 10.75 -8.91
N ASN A 152 5.30 11.90 -8.34
CA ASN A 152 4.53 13.14 -8.46
C ASN A 152 4.51 13.66 -9.90
N GLN A 153 5.61 13.53 -10.66
CA GLN A 153 5.61 13.85 -12.09
C GLN A 153 4.67 12.93 -12.90
N LEU A 154 4.67 11.65 -12.63
CA LEU A 154 3.77 10.69 -13.29
C LEU A 154 2.31 10.89 -12.87
N ALA A 155 2.06 11.32 -11.65
CA ALA A 155 0.73 11.62 -11.11
C ALA A 155 -0.02 12.65 -11.98
N THR A 156 0.69 13.64 -12.54
CA THR A 156 0.08 14.67 -13.42
C THR A 156 -0.54 14.09 -14.70
N GLN A 157 -0.21 12.87 -15.07
CA GLN A 157 -0.66 12.21 -16.31
C GLN A 157 -1.39 10.89 -16.04
N ALA A 158 -1.40 10.39 -14.81
CA ALA A 158 -2.13 9.21 -14.39
C ALA A 158 -3.59 9.54 -14.10
N SER A 159 -4.47 8.56 -14.29
CA SER A 159 -5.87 8.69 -13.86
C SER A 159 -6.02 8.60 -12.35
N CYS A 160 -5.10 7.86 -11.72
CA CYS A 160 -5.13 7.60 -10.29
C CYS A 160 -3.73 7.28 -9.75
N VAL A 161 -3.40 7.81 -8.57
CA VAL A 161 -2.25 7.41 -7.75
C VAL A 161 -2.77 6.76 -6.48
N ILE A 162 -2.42 5.51 -6.24
CA ILE A 162 -2.83 4.76 -5.07
C ILE A 162 -1.62 4.53 -4.17
N ALA A 163 -1.62 5.11 -2.97
CA ALA A 163 -0.63 4.80 -1.95
C ALA A 163 -1.06 3.57 -1.14
N LEU A 164 -0.11 2.68 -0.87
CA LEU A 164 -0.32 1.53 0.00
C LEU A 164 0.13 1.89 1.42
N ASP A 165 -0.77 1.74 2.36
CA ASP A 165 -0.65 2.00 3.78
C ASP A 165 -0.66 3.49 4.13
N VAL A 166 0.36 4.23 3.71
CA VAL A 166 0.46 5.70 3.75
C VAL A 166 1.23 6.19 2.52
N PRO A 167 0.99 7.41 2.03
CA PRO A 167 1.82 7.99 0.97
C PRO A 167 3.29 8.05 1.39
N THR A 168 4.18 7.62 0.52
CA THR A 168 5.63 7.71 0.79
C THR A 168 6.02 9.17 1.02
N GLY A 169 6.60 9.47 2.16
CA GLY A 169 6.95 10.83 2.60
C GLY A 169 6.11 11.33 3.78
N LEU A 170 4.91 10.78 4.00
CA LEU A 170 4.05 11.10 5.14
C LEU A 170 4.52 10.34 6.38
N GLN A 171 4.60 11.01 7.53
CA GLN A 171 4.79 10.37 8.82
C GLN A 171 3.48 9.74 9.30
N ALA A 172 3.51 8.43 9.54
CA ALA A 172 2.31 7.63 9.83
C ALA A 172 1.64 7.97 11.17
N ASP A 173 2.41 8.45 12.14
CA ASP A 173 1.96 8.59 13.53
C ASP A 173 1.35 9.97 13.85
N ASP A 174 1.76 11.02 13.13
CA ASP A 174 1.35 12.40 13.38
C ASP A 174 0.86 13.13 12.11
N GLY A 175 1.14 12.59 10.92
CA GLY A 175 0.79 13.20 9.64
C GLY A 175 1.75 14.32 9.22
N GLU A 176 2.88 14.49 9.93
CA GLU A 176 3.88 15.48 9.55
C GLU A 176 4.52 15.14 8.20
N LEU A 177 4.90 16.21 7.49
CA LEU A 177 5.61 16.15 6.22
C LEU A 177 7.03 16.69 6.42
N PRO A 178 7.99 15.82 6.79
CA PRO A 178 9.36 16.30 7.02
C PRO A 178 10.08 16.73 5.74
N GLY A 179 9.49 16.47 4.59
CA GLY A 179 9.99 16.81 3.25
C GLY A 179 8.95 16.53 2.19
N ASP A 180 9.39 16.16 0.99
CA ASP A 180 8.48 15.82 -0.11
C ASP A 180 7.67 14.56 0.19
N VAL A 181 6.43 14.52 -0.31
CA VAL A 181 5.47 13.45 -0.15
C VAL A 181 4.84 13.07 -1.49
N VAL A 182 4.42 11.83 -1.64
CA VAL A 182 3.62 11.40 -2.78
C VAL A 182 2.20 11.94 -2.64
N HIS A 183 1.72 12.67 -3.67
CA HIS A 183 0.34 13.18 -3.72
C HIS A 183 -0.59 12.07 -4.22
N ALA A 184 -1.18 11.32 -3.30
CA ALA A 184 -2.07 10.22 -3.63
C ALA A 184 -3.49 10.71 -3.96
N THR A 185 -4.12 10.10 -4.97
CA THR A 185 -5.55 10.24 -5.24
C THR A 185 -6.38 9.42 -4.25
N ALA A 186 -5.81 8.29 -3.85
CA ALA A 186 -6.39 7.37 -2.88
C ALA A 186 -5.28 6.67 -2.08
N THR A 187 -5.56 6.36 -0.83
CA THR A 187 -4.67 5.58 0.04
C THR A 187 -5.42 4.36 0.56
N LEU A 188 -4.80 3.19 0.47
CA LEU A 188 -5.30 1.95 1.07
C LEU A 188 -4.54 1.66 2.36
N ALA A 189 -5.12 2.01 3.49
CA ALA A 189 -4.58 1.63 4.80
C ALA A 189 -4.66 0.11 5.00
N VAL A 190 -3.59 -0.48 5.45
CA VAL A 190 -3.48 -1.93 5.69
C VAL A 190 -3.99 -2.26 7.10
N GLY A 191 -5.08 -3.01 7.18
CA GLY A 191 -5.74 -3.43 8.42
C GLY A 191 -6.45 -2.30 9.14
N LEU A 192 -5.74 -1.28 9.58
CA LEU A 192 -6.28 -0.08 10.24
C LEU A 192 -5.61 1.19 9.70
N PRO A 193 -6.33 2.33 9.69
CA PRO A 193 -5.73 3.63 9.37
C PRO A 193 -4.64 4.00 10.36
N LYS A 194 -3.59 4.65 9.87
CA LYS A 194 -2.57 5.26 10.73
C LYS A 194 -3.09 6.62 11.22
N ILE A 195 -2.70 6.99 12.44
CA ILE A 195 -3.19 8.21 13.09
C ILE A 195 -2.97 9.45 12.21
N GLY A 196 -1.81 9.53 11.57
CA GLY A 196 -1.44 10.65 10.71
C GLY A 196 -2.01 10.60 9.28
N ALA A 197 -2.64 9.48 8.87
CA ALA A 197 -3.18 9.32 7.53
C ALA A 197 -4.67 9.76 7.47
N VAL A 198 -4.91 11.05 7.68
CA VAL A 198 -6.26 11.65 7.67
C VAL A 198 -6.79 11.76 6.24
N PRO A 199 -8.09 11.44 5.96
CA PRO A 199 -8.67 11.61 4.64
C PRO A 199 -8.52 13.04 4.09
N GLY A 200 -8.15 13.17 2.81
CA GLY A 200 -7.91 14.45 2.15
C GLY A 200 -6.41 14.76 1.97
N GLY A 201 -6.09 15.95 1.51
CA GLY A 201 -4.70 16.37 1.25
C GLY A 201 -3.92 15.36 0.41
N ASP A 202 -2.70 15.03 0.84
CA ASP A 202 -1.82 14.08 0.16
C ASP A 202 -2.23 12.61 0.31
N VAL A 203 -3.11 12.31 1.27
CA VAL A 203 -3.71 10.98 1.46
C VAL A 203 -4.81 10.71 0.43
N GLY A 204 -5.46 11.76 -0.06
CA GLY A 204 -6.63 11.66 -0.94
C GLY A 204 -7.80 10.95 -0.28
N ARG A 205 -8.52 10.13 -1.04
CA ARG A 205 -9.56 9.25 -0.49
C ARG A 205 -8.92 8.14 0.31
N LEU A 206 -9.33 7.98 1.55
CA LEU A 206 -8.79 6.92 2.41
C LEU A 206 -9.68 5.68 2.37
N PHE A 207 -9.05 4.52 2.25
CA PHE A 207 -9.70 3.21 2.30
C PHE A 207 -9.02 2.34 3.33
N VAL A 208 -9.77 1.46 3.96
CA VAL A 208 -9.22 0.39 4.82
C VAL A 208 -9.34 -0.92 4.08
N GLY A 209 -8.23 -1.64 3.96
CA GLY A 209 -8.18 -3.01 3.49
C GLY A 209 -8.19 -3.98 4.67
N ASP A 210 -9.29 -4.73 4.81
CA ASP A 210 -9.43 -5.73 5.85
C ASP A 210 -8.39 -6.86 5.67
N LEU A 211 -7.73 -7.23 6.75
CA LEU A 211 -6.77 -8.35 6.80
C LEU A 211 -7.39 -9.65 7.30
N GLY A 212 -8.66 -9.66 7.70
CA GLY A 212 -9.34 -10.82 8.25
C GLY A 212 -8.77 -11.26 9.60
N LEU A 213 -8.39 -10.31 10.45
CA LEU A 213 -7.84 -10.58 11.77
C LEU A 213 -8.97 -10.81 12.78
N PRO A 214 -8.83 -11.76 13.73
CA PRO A 214 -9.85 -12.02 14.74
C PRO A 214 -9.97 -10.87 15.75
N ASP A 215 -11.19 -10.61 16.22
CA ASP A 215 -11.52 -9.54 17.19
C ASP A 215 -10.62 -9.55 18.43
N GLY A 216 -10.38 -10.74 18.99
CA GLY A 216 -9.52 -10.91 20.17
C GLY A 216 -8.07 -10.43 19.99
N LEU A 217 -7.61 -10.26 18.75
CA LEU A 217 -6.29 -9.70 18.47
C LEU A 217 -6.28 -8.19 18.73
N TYR A 218 -7.31 -7.47 18.27
CA TYR A 218 -7.49 -6.04 18.54
C TYR A 218 -7.69 -5.78 20.03
N GLU A 219 -8.54 -6.59 20.67
CA GLU A 219 -8.82 -6.50 22.12
C GLU A 219 -7.55 -6.72 22.96
N ALA A 220 -6.68 -7.65 22.56
CA ALA A 220 -5.38 -7.87 23.21
C ALA A 220 -4.43 -6.65 23.14
N MET A 221 -4.68 -5.73 22.23
CA MET A 221 -3.98 -4.45 22.11
C MET A 221 -4.73 -3.27 22.75
N GLY A 222 -5.87 -3.51 23.40
CA GLY A 222 -6.73 -2.46 23.95
C GLY A 222 -7.49 -1.66 22.90
N LEU A 223 -7.62 -2.21 21.69
CA LEU A 223 -8.34 -1.59 20.58
C LEU A 223 -9.74 -2.20 20.43
N LYS A 224 -10.70 -1.41 19.96
CA LYS A 224 -11.97 -1.97 19.50
C LYS A 224 -11.75 -2.67 18.15
N PRO A 225 -12.34 -3.85 17.91
CA PRO A 225 -12.34 -4.46 16.60
C PRO A 225 -13.01 -3.53 15.56
N PRO A 226 -12.41 -3.34 14.36
CA PRO A 226 -13.00 -2.50 13.34
C PRO A 226 -14.27 -3.16 12.79
N LYS A 227 -15.34 -2.37 12.61
CA LYS A 227 -16.58 -2.82 11.96
C LYS A 227 -16.57 -2.37 10.51
N LEU A 228 -15.92 -3.14 9.65
CA LEU A 228 -15.82 -2.85 8.23
C LEU A 228 -16.93 -3.57 7.46
N PRO A 229 -17.79 -2.82 6.71
CA PRO A 229 -18.89 -3.43 5.97
C PRO A 229 -18.44 -4.23 4.73
N ALA A 230 -17.18 -4.11 4.31
CA ALA A 230 -16.59 -4.87 3.21
C ALA A 230 -15.07 -4.99 3.36
N PHE A 231 -14.45 -5.87 2.55
CA PHE A 231 -12.99 -6.06 2.52
C PHE A 231 -12.21 -4.80 2.13
N VAL A 232 -12.82 -3.92 1.35
CA VAL A 232 -12.32 -2.57 1.10
C VAL A 232 -13.44 -1.60 1.41
N THR A 233 -13.23 -0.77 2.41
CA THR A 233 -14.21 0.20 2.93
C THR A 233 -13.62 1.59 2.84
N GLU A 234 -14.35 2.56 2.31
CA GLU A 234 -13.94 3.96 2.26
C GLU A 234 -14.16 4.62 3.62
N VAL A 235 -13.17 5.37 4.08
CA VAL A 235 -13.26 6.16 5.30
C VAL A 235 -13.58 7.60 4.93
N THR A 236 -14.68 8.11 5.44
CA THR A 236 -15.13 9.49 5.19
C THR A 236 -14.87 10.37 6.41
N ALA A 237 -14.58 11.64 6.16
CA ALA A 237 -14.40 12.64 7.22
C ALA A 237 -15.68 12.83 8.03
#